data_1137eba7e0cd87fb4bc3ae6478c19b17
#
_entry.id   1137eba7e0cd87fb4bc3ae6478c19b17
#
_cell.length_a   1.000
_cell.length_b   1.000
_cell.length_c   1.000
_cell.angle_alpha   90.00
_cell.angle_beta   90.00
_cell.angle_gamma   90.00
#
_symmetry.space_group_name_H-M   'P 1'
#
loop_
_entity.id
_entity.type
_entity.pdbx_description
1 polymer ?
#
loop_
_entity_poly.entity_id
_entity_poly.type
_entity_poly.pdbx_seq_one_letter_code
_entity_poly.pdbx_strand_id
1 'polypeptide(L)'
;LRIYQAGGTPNTCIDGNKYMKFDHLPRWAEAHALAHVVTGHYARVEQDEATGLWLLKKGLDENKDQSYVLYNLTQEQLAHVRLPLGGLHKSEVRAIAEQQHFVNARKHDSQDICFVPDGDYVGFMEQYTGKHYPAGDYLDLEGNKVGTHGGAVRNTIGQKDMEKNTVTVGPESALFASRVIVRDMNWISVPELTGEMRVKAKLRYRQKEQPAVASPLADGCLLLTFDEAQRAPAVGQAAVLYDGDTVVGGGTICAVPADTEDCV
;
A
#
# COMPACT_ATOMS: atom_id res chain seq x y z
N LEU A 1 0.83 0.73 -14.74
CA LEU A 1 1.21 -0.15 -15.86
C LEU A 1 2.67 -0.57 -15.81
N ARG A 2 3.65 0.38 -15.74
CA ARG A 2 5.10 0.06 -15.72
C ARG A 2 5.47 -0.95 -14.63
N ILE A 3 4.91 -0.83 -13.41
CA ILE A 3 5.18 -1.74 -12.29
C ILE A 3 4.68 -3.16 -12.61
N TYR A 4 3.48 -3.31 -13.18
CA TYR A 4 2.98 -4.60 -13.64
C TYR A 4 3.85 -5.21 -14.74
N GLN A 5 4.30 -4.40 -15.69
CA GLN A 5 5.17 -4.84 -16.77
C GLN A 5 6.55 -5.28 -16.28
N ALA A 6 7.00 -4.75 -15.14
CA ALA A 6 8.23 -5.16 -14.45
C ALA A 6 8.01 -6.35 -13.49
N GLY A 7 6.82 -6.97 -13.48
CA GLY A 7 6.50 -8.11 -12.60
C GLY A 7 6.06 -7.72 -11.19
N GLY A 8 6.07 -6.44 -10.84
CA GLY A 8 5.63 -5.93 -9.54
C GLY A 8 4.11 -5.88 -9.41
N THR A 9 3.64 -5.61 -8.20
CA THR A 9 2.20 -5.49 -7.87
C THR A 9 1.93 -4.09 -7.33
N PRO A 10 1.52 -3.11 -8.19
CA PRO A 10 1.25 -1.75 -7.74
C PRO A 10 -0.01 -1.69 -6.89
N ASN A 11 -0.06 -0.72 -5.98
CA ASN A 11 -1.27 -0.38 -5.24
C ASN A 11 -1.91 0.87 -5.85
N THR A 12 -2.84 0.66 -6.77
CA THR A 12 -3.51 1.75 -7.51
C THR A 12 -4.33 2.69 -6.63
N CYS A 13 -4.80 2.22 -5.46
CA CYS A 13 -5.50 3.08 -4.50
C CYS A 13 -4.54 4.10 -3.87
N ILE A 14 -3.29 3.70 -3.57
CA ILE A 14 -2.25 4.60 -3.06
C ILE A 14 -1.93 5.67 -4.11
N ASP A 15 -1.68 5.26 -5.36
CA ASP A 15 -1.38 6.17 -6.46
C ASP A 15 -2.54 7.13 -6.74
N GLY A 16 -3.79 6.61 -6.73
CA GLY A 16 -4.99 7.43 -6.89
C GLY A 16 -5.18 8.46 -5.78
N ASN A 17 -4.87 8.10 -4.55
CA ASN A 17 -4.85 9.06 -3.44
C ASN A 17 -3.74 10.10 -3.63
N LYS A 18 -2.49 9.65 -3.87
CA LYS A 18 -1.32 10.53 -3.99
C LYS A 18 -1.49 11.56 -5.11
N TYR A 19 -1.75 11.10 -6.33
CA TYR A 19 -1.67 11.97 -7.52
C TYR A 19 -3.00 12.66 -7.86
N MET A 20 -4.14 12.00 -7.62
CA MET A 20 -5.44 12.57 -8.00
C MET A 20 -6.11 13.30 -6.84
N LYS A 21 -6.30 12.64 -5.69
CA LYS A 21 -7.10 13.23 -4.60
C LYS A 21 -6.32 14.26 -3.79
N PHE A 22 -5.04 14.00 -3.51
CA PHE A 22 -4.27 14.83 -2.58
C PHE A 22 -3.16 15.66 -3.23
N ASP A 23 -3.00 15.59 -4.56
CA ASP A 23 -2.18 16.53 -5.32
C ASP A 23 -3.07 17.49 -6.14
N HIS A 24 -3.97 16.97 -6.97
CA HIS A 24 -4.79 17.82 -7.83
C HIS A 24 -5.92 18.56 -7.08
N LEU A 25 -6.65 17.89 -6.18
CA LEU A 25 -7.77 18.53 -5.49
C LEU A 25 -7.34 19.69 -4.56
N PRO A 26 -6.24 19.60 -3.77
CA PRO A 26 -5.79 20.74 -2.97
C PRO A 26 -5.39 21.95 -3.83
N ARG A 27 -4.68 21.74 -4.94
CA ARG A 27 -4.33 22.85 -5.87
C ARG A 27 -5.56 23.51 -6.47
N TRP A 28 -6.57 22.71 -6.81
CA TRP A 28 -7.84 23.23 -7.29
C TRP A 28 -8.58 23.98 -6.19
N ALA A 29 -8.60 23.48 -4.97
CA ALA A 29 -9.21 24.11 -3.81
C ALA A 29 -8.56 25.48 -3.52
N GLU A 30 -7.23 25.55 -3.51
CA GLU A 30 -6.47 26.77 -3.32
C GLU A 30 -6.80 27.82 -4.39
N ALA A 31 -6.84 27.43 -5.67
CA ALA A 31 -7.21 28.32 -6.78
C ALA A 31 -8.64 28.88 -6.66
N HIS A 32 -9.50 28.24 -5.84
CA HIS A 32 -10.88 28.68 -5.57
C HIS A 32 -11.08 29.22 -4.15
N ALA A 33 -9.99 29.57 -3.44
CA ALA A 33 -10.00 30.07 -2.08
C ALA A 33 -10.69 29.14 -1.06
N LEU A 34 -10.60 27.82 -1.28
CA LEU A 34 -11.10 26.80 -0.36
C LEU A 34 -9.96 26.29 0.53
N ALA A 35 -10.19 26.28 1.84
CA ALA A 35 -9.15 25.98 2.82
C ALA A 35 -8.84 24.46 2.97
N HIS A 36 -9.80 23.60 2.67
CA HIS A 36 -9.68 22.18 2.97
C HIS A 36 -10.28 21.28 1.89
N VAL A 37 -9.67 20.09 1.75
CA VAL A 37 -10.24 18.95 1.02
C VAL A 37 -10.85 17.99 2.03
N VAL A 38 -12.12 17.65 1.85
CA VAL A 38 -12.86 16.72 2.72
C VAL A 38 -13.11 15.43 1.99
N THR A 39 -12.76 14.29 2.59
CA THR A 39 -12.98 12.97 1.98
C THR A 39 -13.54 11.97 2.98
N GLY A 40 -14.21 10.93 2.47
CA GLY A 40 -14.82 9.87 3.27
C GLY A 40 -13.86 8.75 3.67
N HIS A 41 -12.56 9.00 3.77
CA HIS A 41 -11.64 7.97 4.26
C HIS A 41 -11.79 7.74 5.76
N TYR A 42 -11.68 6.48 6.16
CA TYR A 42 -11.67 6.06 7.57
C TYR A 42 -10.24 6.11 8.10
N ALA A 43 -9.78 7.31 8.43
CA ALA A 43 -8.53 7.60 9.12
C ALA A 43 -8.72 8.91 9.89
N ARG A 44 -7.83 9.22 10.83
CA ARG A 44 -7.87 10.46 11.60
C ARG A 44 -6.64 11.29 11.30
N VAL A 45 -6.80 12.60 11.32
CA VAL A 45 -5.71 13.57 11.22
C VAL A 45 -5.80 14.51 12.40
N GLU A 46 -4.72 14.62 13.15
CA GLU A 46 -4.62 15.44 14.37
C GLU A 46 -3.28 16.18 14.34
N GLN A 47 -3.23 17.39 14.89
CA GLN A 47 -1.96 18.08 15.08
C GLN A 47 -1.42 17.77 16.47
N ASP A 48 -0.17 17.33 16.53
CA ASP A 48 0.54 17.14 17.80
C ASP A 48 1.02 18.50 18.32
N GLU A 49 0.51 18.91 19.47
CA GLU A 49 0.83 20.20 20.09
C GLU A 49 2.30 20.32 20.49
N ALA A 50 2.97 19.21 20.81
CA ALA A 50 4.34 19.22 21.27
C ALA A 50 5.35 19.42 20.14
N THR A 51 5.11 18.77 18.98
CA THR A 51 5.99 18.79 17.82
C THR A 51 5.51 19.74 16.71
N GLY A 52 4.24 20.10 16.72
CA GLY A 52 3.58 20.84 15.64
C GLY A 52 3.30 20.00 14.39
N LEU A 53 3.69 18.75 14.37
CA LEU A 53 3.47 17.85 13.22
C LEU A 53 2.00 17.44 13.11
N TRP A 54 1.54 17.29 11.88
CA TRP A 54 0.26 16.65 11.59
C TRP A 54 0.44 15.15 11.58
N LEU A 55 -0.30 14.45 12.44
CA LEU A 55 -0.27 13.00 12.58
C LEU A 55 -1.40 12.38 11.77
N LEU A 56 -1.09 11.32 11.02
CA LEU A 56 -2.07 10.43 10.44
C LEU A 56 -2.27 9.25 11.39
N LYS A 57 -3.51 9.02 11.79
CA LYS A 57 -3.87 7.94 12.71
C LYS A 57 -4.87 6.99 12.09
N LYS A 58 -4.90 5.75 12.59
CA LYS A 58 -5.90 4.76 12.21
C LYS A 58 -7.32 5.28 12.45
N GLY A 59 -8.24 4.82 11.61
CA GLY A 59 -9.67 4.99 11.85
C GLY A 59 -10.13 4.24 13.10
N LEU A 60 -11.20 4.72 13.72
CA LEU A 60 -11.80 4.08 14.90
C LEU A 60 -12.32 2.67 14.56
N ASP A 61 -12.89 2.48 13.38
CA ASP A 61 -13.33 1.17 12.88
C ASP A 61 -12.12 0.45 12.25
N GLU A 62 -11.51 -0.47 13.00
CA GLU A 62 -10.34 -1.25 12.57
C GLU A 62 -10.60 -2.05 11.28
N ASN A 63 -11.87 -2.47 11.03
CA ASN A 63 -12.23 -3.21 9.83
C ASN A 63 -12.33 -2.31 8.58
N LYS A 64 -12.36 -0.99 8.78
CA LYS A 64 -12.49 0.03 7.73
C LYS A 64 -11.30 0.96 7.67
N ASP A 65 -10.33 0.81 8.57
CA ASP A 65 -9.14 1.66 8.60
C ASP A 65 -8.46 1.76 7.23
N GLN A 66 -8.27 3.01 6.80
CA GLN A 66 -7.66 3.35 5.51
C GLN A 66 -6.34 4.13 5.67
N SER A 67 -5.78 4.19 6.87
CA SER A 67 -4.50 4.85 7.13
C SER A 67 -3.37 4.29 6.25
N TYR A 68 -3.40 2.98 5.95
CA TYR A 68 -2.45 2.33 5.06
C TYR A 68 -2.38 2.96 3.65
N VAL A 69 -3.52 3.34 3.07
CA VAL A 69 -3.52 3.92 1.70
C VAL A 69 -3.33 5.43 1.69
N LEU A 70 -3.13 6.04 2.86
CA LEU A 70 -2.91 7.47 3.06
C LEU A 70 -1.50 7.79 3.56
N TYR A 71 -0.64 6.80 3.79
CA TYR A 71 0.69 6.98 4.36
C TYR A 71 1.58 7.96 3.58
N ASN A 72 1.29 8.20 2.32
CA ASN A 72 2.06 9.04 1.42
C ASN A 72 1.65 10.51 1.42
N LEU A 73 0.75 10.91 2.32
CA LEU A 73 0.38 12.32 2.50
C LEU A 73 1.54 13.07 3.17
N THR A 74 1.87 14.23 2.62
CA THR A 74 2.86 15.14 3.19
C THR A 74 2.28 15.93 4.37
N GLN A 75 3.13 16.56 5.17
CA GLN A 75 2.71 17.44 6.27
C GLN A 75 1.79 18.57 5.78
N GLU A 76 2.12 19.18 4.64
CA GLU A 76 1.29 20.21 4.01
C GLU A 76 -0.09 19.67 3.63
N GLN A 77 -0.15 18.49 3.01
CA GLN A 77 -1.41 17.85 2.65
C GLN A 77 -2.25 17.48 3.87
N LEU A 78 -1.61 16.94 4.93
CA LEU A 78 -2.30 16.60 6.18
C LEU A 78 -2.91 17.84 6.85
N ALA A 79 -2.25 19.00 6.80
CA ALA A 79 -2.78 20.25 7.32
C ALA A 79 -4.11 20.67 6.67
N HIS A 80 -4.28 20.37 5.37
CA HIS A 80 -5.41 20.82 4.56
C HIS A 80 -6.47 19.73 4.31
N VAL A 81 -6.28 18.51 4.82
CA VAL A 81 -7.25 17.43 4.67
C VAL A 81 -8.15 17.30 5.91
N ARG A 82 -9.42 16.91 5.68
CA ARG A 82 -10.37 16.59 6.76
C ARG A 82 -11.01 15.25 6.46
N LEU A 83 -11.01 14.35 7.44
CA LEU A 83 -11.48 12.97 7.35
C LEU A 83 -12.60 12.73 8.39
N PRO A 84 -13.82 13.25 8.17
CA PRO A 84 -14.87 13.24 9.19
C PRO A 84 -15.35 11.84 9.58
N LEU A 85 -15.11 10.82 8.75
CA LEU A 85 -15.52 9.45 9.04
C LEU A 85 -14.53 8.67 9.90
N GLY A 86 -13.33 9.21 10.11
CA GLY A 86 -12.27 8.54 10.85
C GLY A 86 -12.57 8.27 12.33
N GLY A 87 -13.43 9.07 12.94
CA GLY A 87 -13.90 8.91 14.32
C GLY A 87 -15.21 8.13 14.48
N LEU A 88 -15.71 7.47 13.41
CA LEU A 88 -16.99 6.76 13.42
C LEU A 88 -16.83 5.31 12.97
N HIS A 89 -17.66 4.43 13.50
CA HIS A 89 -17.84 3.08 12.96
C HIS A 89 -18.69 3.12 11.68
N LYS A 90 -18.47 2.18 10.78
CA LYS A 90 -19.22 2.08 9.51
C LYS A 90 -20.74 1.95 9.72
N SER A 91 -21.15 1.29 10.80
CA SER A 91 -22.56 1.18 11.20
C SER A 91 -23.19 2.53 11.53
N GLU A 92 -22.46 3.39 12.23
CA GLU A 92 -22.90 4.75 12.58
C GLU A 92 -23.04 5.61 11.33
N VAL A 93 -22.04 5.54 10.42
CA VAL A 93 -22.07 6.26 9.14
C VAL A 93 -23.27 5.83 8.30
N ARG A 94 -23.61 4.53 8.28
CA ARG A 94 -24.80 4.03 7.58
C ARG A 94 -26.08 4.55 8.22
N ALA A 95 -26.18 4.54 9.55
CA ALA A 95 -27.35 5.07 10.26
C ALA A 95 -27.57 6.56 9.96
N ILE A 96 -26.49 7.37 9.97
CA ILE A 96 -26.55 8.78 9.59
C ILE A 96 -27.01 8.93 8.14
N ALA A 97 -26.44 8.15 7.21
CA ALA A 97 -26.82 8.22 5.80
C ALA A 97 -28.28 7.84 5.55
N GLU A 98 -28.80 6.84 6.26
CA GLU A 98 -30.22 6.46 6.22
C GLU A 98 -31.12 7.55 6.80
N GLN A 99 -30.75 8.12 7.94
CA GLN A 99 -31.47 9.22 8.56
C GLN A 99 -31.55 10.46 7.66
N GLN A 100 -30.48 10.73 6.91
CA GLN A 100 -30.38 11.82 5.94
C GLN A 100 -30.96 11.46 4.56
N HIS A 101 -31.54 10.28 4.41
CA HIS A 101 -32.15 9.79 3.16
C HIS A 101 -31.19 9.77 1.96
N PHE A 102 -29.89 9.48 2.18
CA PHE A 102 -28.95 9.36 1.07
C PHE A 102 -29.23 8.12 0.25
N VAL A 103 -29.33 8.30 -1.06
CA VAL A 103 -29.67 7.20 -2.01
C VAL A 103 -28.69 6.02 -2.00
N ASN A 104 -27.47 6.27 -1.55
CA ASN A 104 -26.39 5.27 -1.46
C ASN A 104 -26.16 4.73 -0.04
N ALA A 105 -27.04 5.03 0.94
CA ALA A 105 -26.90 4.61 2.33
C ALA A 105 -26.70 3.09 2.48
N ARG A 106 -27.38 2.29 1.64
CA ARG A 106 -27.31 0.82 1.64
C ARG A 106 -26.36 0.22 0.58
N LYS A 107 -25.62 1.07 -0.15
CA LYS A 107 -24.69 0.57 -1.16
C LYS A 107 -23.60 -0.28 -0.51
N HIS A 108 -23.31 -1.44 -1.12
CA HIS A 108 -22.18 -2.27 -0.73
C HIS A 108 -20.84 -1.54 -0.98
N ASP A 109 -19.86 -1.82 -0.12
CA ASP A 109 -18.51 -1.28 -0.32
C ASP A 109 -17.92 -1.86 -1.61
N SER A 110 -17.24 -1.02 -2.39
CA SER A 110 -16.47 -1.48 -3.55
C SER A 110 -15.28 -2.31 -3.04
N GLN A 111 -15.17 -3.54 -3.51
CA GLN A 111 -14.12 -4.48 -3.10
C GLN A 111 -12.96 -4.55 -4.08
N ASP A 112 -13.14 -4.04 -5.29
CA ASP A 112 -12.19 -4.08 -6.39
C ASP A 112 -11.75 -2.69 -6.87
N ILE A 113 -10.75 -2.68 -7.76
CA ILE A 113 -10.27 -1.47 -8.41
C ILE A 113 -11.43 -0.86 -9.21
N CYS A 114 -11.82 0.36 -8.88
CA CYS A 114 -13.03 1.01 -9.36
C CYS A 114 -13.13 1.20 -10.90
N PHE A 115 -12.00 1.10 -11.62
CA PHE A 115 -11.94 1.21 -13.08
C PHE A 115 -11.76 -0.13 -13.81
N VAL A 116 -11.74 -1.26 -13.08
CA VAL A 116 -11.75 -2.63 -13.61
C VAL A 116 -12.87 -3.42 -12.92
N PRO A 117 -14.13 -3.12 -13.23
CA PRO A 117 -15.29 -3.63 -12.48
C PRO A 117 -15.51 -5.14 -12.61
N ASP A 118 -14.97 -5.75 -13.66
CA ASP A 118 -15.04 -7.19 -13.95
C ASP A 118 -13.84 -7.96 -13.35
N GLY A 119 -12.85 -7.26 -12.77
CA GLY A 119 -11.64 -7.87 -12.22
C GLY A 119 -10.65 -8.37 -13.26
N ASP A 120 -10.92 -8.20 -14.57
CA ASP A 120 -9.98 -8.59 -15.65
C ASP A 120 -8.91 -7.51 -15.89
N TYR A 121 -7.97 -7.41 -14.97
CA TYR A 121 -6.82 -6.46 -15.10
C TYR A 121 -6.00 -6.67 -16.34
N VAL A 122 -5.87 -7.92 -16.80
CA VAL A 122 -5.02 -8.24 -17.94
C VAL A 122 -5.70 -7.82 -19.22
N GLY A 123 -6.98 -8.12 -19.38
CA GLY A 123 -7.79 -7.62 -20.50
C GLY A 123 -7.79 -6.09 -20.56
N PHE A 124 -7.93 -5.42 -19.41
CA PHE A 124 -7.80 -3.97 -19.33
C PHE A 124 -6.42 -3.48 -19.79
N MET A 125 -5.33 -4.14 -19.36
CA MET A 125 -3.97 -3.77 -19.75
C MET A 125 -3.71 -4.01 -21.24
N GLU A 126 -4.17 -5.14 -21.78
CA GLU A 126 -4.07 -5.47 -23.19
C GLU A 126 -4.79 -4.43 -24.07
N GLN A 127 -6.03 -4.07 -23.68
CA GLN A 127 -6.80 -3.05 -24.38
C GLN A 127 -6.13 -1.67 -24.34
N TYR A 128 -5.62 -1.28 -23.16
CA TYR A 128 -5.01 0.04 -22.97
C TYR A 128 -3.62 0.18 -23.61
N THR A 129 -2.81 -0.88 -23.62
CA THR A 129 -1.42 -0.84 -24.12
C THR A 129 -1.26 -1.35 -25.53
N GLY A 130 -2.25 -2.07 -26.05
CA GLY A 130 -2.13 -2.82 -27.32
C GLY A 130 -1.16 -3.99 -27.26
N LYS A 131 -0.63 -4.34 -26.06
CA LYS A 131 0.31 -5.44 -25.85
C LYS A 131 -0.44 -6.69 -25.46
N HIS A 132 -0.08 -7.82 -26.08
CA HIS A 132 -0.57 -9.14 -25.68
C HIS A 132 0.42 -9.79 -24.71
N TYR A 133 -0.12 -10.47 -23.66
CA TYR A 133 0.66 -11.20 -22.66
C TYR A 133 0.52 -12.72 -22.91
N PRO A 134 1.46 -13.33 -23.68
CA PRO A 134 1.35 -14.72 -24.08
C PRO A 134 1.52 -15.69 -22.91
N ALA A 135 1.10 -16.94 -23.13
CA ALA A 135 1.39 -18.02 -22.22
C ALA A 135 2.90 -18.22 -22.06
N GLY A 136 3.31 -18.68 -20.88
CA GLY A 136 4.71 -18.91 -20.52
C GLY A 136 4.83 -20.10 -19.57
N ASP A 137 6.02 -20.31 -19.02
CA ASP A 137 6.32 -21.51 -18.27
C ASP A 137 6.37 -21.26 -16.76
N TYR A 138 5.78 -22.18 -15.99
CA TYR A 138 6.08 -22.32 -14.57
C TYR A 138 7.36 -23.14 -14.42
N LEU A 139 8.30 -22.61 -13.63
CA LEU A 139 9.55 -23.28 -13.28
C LEU A 139 9.56 -23.63 -11.79
N ASP A 140 10.21 -24.73 -11.41
CA ASP A 140 10.57 -25.00 -10.01
C ASP A 140 11.79 -24.16 -9.58
N LEU A 141 12.26 -24.33 -8.34
CA LEU A 141 13.43 -23.62 -7.81
C LEU A 141 14.75 -24.05 -8.50
N GLU A 142 14.79 -25.23 -9.09
CA GLU A 142 15.91 -25.77 -9.87
C GLU A 142 15.87 -25.31 -11.34
N GLY A 143 14.81 -24.60 -11.76
CA GLY A 143 14.65 -24.11 -13.13
C GLY A 143 14.00 -25.09 -14.10
N ASN A 144 13.48 -26.24 -13.63
CA ASN A 144 12.78 -27.19 -14.48
C ASN A 144 11.34 -26.71 -14.72
N LYS A 145 10.85 -26.96 -15.94
CA LYS A 145 9.47 -26.65 -16.30
C LYS A 145 8.50 -27.61 -15.60
N VAL A 146 7.58 -27.05 -14.81
CA VAL A 146 6.56 -27.81 -14.07
C VAL A 146 5.13 -27.54 -14.55
N GLY A 147 4.95 -26.59 -15.48
CA GLY A 147 3.64 -26.25 -16.02
C GLY A 147 3.66 -25.08 -16.97
N THR A 148 2.47 -24.60 -17.36
CA THR A 148 2.30 -23.46 -18.24
C THR A 148 1.26 -22.48 -17.66
N HIS A 149 1.52 -21.18 -17.73
CA HIS A 149 0.60 -20.13 -17.30
C HIS A 149 0.10 -19.31 -18.51
N GLY A 150 -1.05 -18.65 -18.35
CA GLY A 150 -1.66 -17.81 -19.38
C GLY A 150 -1.11 -16.36 -19.45
N GLY A 151 0.18 -16.16 -19.15
CA GLY A 151 0.87 -14.88 -19.08
C GLY A 151 1.42 -14.60 -17.68
N ALA A 152 2.71 -14.24 -17.57
CA ALA A 152 3.37 -13.98 -16.27
C ALA A 152 2.66 -12.87 -15.49
N VAL A 153 2.11 -11.88 -16.16
CA VAL A 153 1.37 -10.76 -15.56
C VAL A 153 0.10 -11.19 -14.82
N ARG A 154 -0.50 -12.34 -15.17
CA ARG A 154 -1.71 -12.88 -14.52
C ARG A 154 -1.43 -13.52 -13.17
N ASN A 155 -0.18 -13.77 -12.84
CA ASN A 155 0.20 -14.44 -11.60
C ASN A 155 0.40 -13.44 -10.48
N THR A 156 -0.22 -13.71 -9.33
CA THR A 156 -0.07 -12.92 -8.11
C THR A 156 0.94 -13.52 -7.14
N ILE A 157 1.40 -14.74 -7.39
CA ILE A 157 2.31 -15.53 -6.53
C ILE A 157 3.46 -16.04 -7.39
N GLY A 158 4.64 -16.16 -6.81
CA GLY A 158 5.86 -16.64 -7.46
C GLY A 158 6.78 -15.50 -7.92
N GLN A 159 8.04 -15.84 -8.12
CA GLN A 159 9.02 -14.92 -8.69
C GLN A 159 8.84 -14.87 -10.21
N LYS A 160 8.65 -13.67 -10.73
CA LYS A 160 8.37 -13.47 -12.16
C LYS A 160 9.61 -12.96 -12.88
N ASP A 161 9.98 -13.60 -13.98
CA ASP A 161 10.91 -13.08 -14.97
C ASP A 161 10.08 -12.64 -16.19
N MET A 162 9.89 -11.33 -16.32
CA MET A 162 9.05 -10.77 -17.37
C MET A 162 9.71 -10.79 -18.73
N GLU A 163 11.04 -10.86 -18.80
CA GLU A 163 11.80 -10.97 -20.06
C GLU A 163 11.70 -12.38 -20.64
N LYS A 164 11.86 -13.38 -19.78
CA LYS A 164 11.74 -14.81 -20.16
C LYS A 164 10.29 -15.29 -20.18
N ASN A 165 9.35 -14.48 -19.70
CA ASN A 165 7.94 -14.83 -19.52
C ASN A 165 7.77 -16.13 -18.68
N THR A 166 8.52 -16.24 -17.57
CA THR A 166 8.47 -17.36 -16.67
C THR A 166 8.03 -16.95 -15.27
N VAL A 167 7.45 -17.90 -14.53
CA VAL A 167 7.06 -17.75 -13.13
C VAL A 167 7.65 -18.91 -12.35
N THR A 168 8.57 -18.61 -11.42
CA THR A 168 9.14 -19.61 -10.53
C THR A 168 8.19 -19.85 -9.37
N VAL A 169 7.84 -21.12 -9.15
CA VAL A 169 6.99 -21.60 -8.05
C VAL A 169 7.81 -22.54 -7.15
N GLY A 170 7.47 -22.55 -5.87
CA GLY A 170 8.18 -23.36 -4.89
C GLY A 170 7.24 -23.79 -3.76
N PRO A 171 7.74 -24.52 -2.76
CA PRO A 171 6.98 -24.88 -1.58
C PRO A 171 6.51 -23.62 -0.83
N GLU A 172 5.46 -23.76 -0.03
CA GLU A 172 4.91 -22.62 0.72
C GLU A 172 5.95 -21.95 1.63
N SER A 173 6.90 -22.72 2.17
CA SER A 173 8.00 -22.20 2.99
C SER A 173 8.86 -21.16 2.27
N ALA A 174 9.03 -21.28 0.95
CA ALA A 174 9.79 -20.33 0.13
C ALA A 174 9.08 -18.96 -0.04
N LEU A 175 7.82 -18.86 0.41
CA LEU A 175 7.09 -17.59 0.37
C LEU A 175 7.38 -16.70 1.59
N PHE A 176 8.03 -17.21 2.62
CA PHE A 176 8.25 -16.46 3.85
C PHE A 176 9.60 -15.75 3.85
N ALA A 177 9.60 -14.50 4.27
CA ALA A 177 10.80 -13.69 4.46
C ALA A 177 10.67 -12.85 5.72
N SER A 178 11.75 -12.76 6.50
CA SER A 178 11.80 -11.93 7.72
C SER A 178 12.25 -10.50 7.43
N ARG A 179 12.81 -10.23 6.25
CA ARG A 179 13.38 -8.93 5.90
C ARG A 179 12.82 -8.37 4.60
N VAL A 180 12.61 -7.05 4.57
CA VAL A 180 12.27 -6.31 3.35
C VAL A 180 13.03 -4.99 3.34
N ILE A 181 13.46 -4.55 2.14
CA ILE A 181 14.05 -3.22 1.94
C ILE A 181 13.00 -2.32 1.33
N VAL A 182 12.86 -1.13 1.93
CA VAL A 182 11.85 -0.13 1.57
C VAL A 182 12.57 1.14 1.13
N ARG A 183 12.14 1.71 0.01
CA ARG A 183 12.63 3.00 -0.51
C ARG A 183 11.53 4.04 -0.60
N ASP A 184 11.88 5.25 -0.95
CA ASP A 184 10.94 6.36 -1.15
C ASP A 184 10.07 6.59 0.11
N MET A 185 10.73 6.60 1.28
CA MET A 185 10.07 6.77 2.57
C MET A 185 9.41 8.16 2.66
N ASN A 186 8.13 8.18 3.03
CA ASN A 186 7.43 9.37 3.49
C ASN A 186 7.25 9.26 5.01
N TRP A 187 7.93 10.12 5.76
CA TRP A 187 7.84 10.20 7.21
C TRP A 187 6.71 11.13 7.62
N ILE A 188 5.91 10.72 8.63
CA ILE A 188 4.73 11.46 9.08
C ILE A 188 4.90 11.91 10.54
N SER A 189 5.09 10.97 11.46
CA SER A 189 5.18 11.30 12.89
C SER A 189 6.60 11.63 13.37
N VAL A 190 7.58 11.44 12.51
CA VAL A 190 8.99 11.78 12.75
C VAL A 190 9.55 12.51 11.52
N PRO A 191 10.49 13.43 11.68
CA PRO A 191 11.10 14.11 10.52
C PRO A 191 11.95 13.15 9.68
N GLU A 192 12.69 12.27 10.34
CA GLU A 192 13.60 11.29 9.75
C GLU A 192 13.94 10.21 10.80
N LEU A 193 14.33 9.03 10.33
CA LEU A 193 14.83 7.98 11.20
C LEU A 193 16.36 7.99 11.21
N THR A 194 16.96 8.33 12.35
CA THR A 194 18.42 8.43 12.52
C THR A 194 19.06 7.19 13.18
N GLY A 195 18.26 6.23 13.60
CA GLY A 195 18.68 4.99 14.24
C GLY A 195 17.60 3.95 14.18
N GLU A 196 17.81 2.81 14.83
CA GLU A 196 16.82 1.75 14.87
C GLU A 196 15.57 2.18 15.65
N MET A 197 14.41 1.79 15.15
CA MET A 197 13.13 2.03 15.78
C MET A 197 12.29 0.76 15.80
N ARG A 198 11.73 0.45 16.96
CA ARG A 198 10.74 -0.61 17.11
C ARG A 198 9.38 -0.12 16.61
N VAL A 199 8.79 -0.84 15.66
CA VAL A 199 7.52 -0.48 15.02
C VAL A 199 6.64 -1.71 14.84
N LYS A 200 5.39 -1.48 14.44
CA LYS A 200 4.59 -2.50 13.76
C LYS A 200 4.47 -2.12 12.29
N ALA A 201 4.53 -3.10 11.40
CA ALA A 201 4.46 -2.82 9.96
C ALA A 201 3.41 -3.67 9.24
N LYS A 202 2.79 -3.08 8.22
CA LYS A 202 1.90 -3.75 7.26
C LYS A 202 2.55 -3.73 5.88
N LEU A 203 2.63 -4.88 5.24
CA LEU A 203 3.12 -5.01 3.86
C LEU A 203 1.99 -5.12 2.83
N ARG A 204 0.73 -5.17 3.29
CA ARG A 204 -0.49 -5.21 2.47
C ARG A 204 -1.65 -4.56 3.21
N TYR A 205 -2.59 -4.02 2.47
CA TYR A 205 -3.76 -3.32 3.04
C TYR A 205 -4.55 -4.18 4.05
N ARG A 206 -4.86 -5.44 3.69
CA ARG A 206 -5.67 -6.33 4.54
C ARG A 206 -4.85 -7.14 5.56
N GLN A 207 -3.53 -6.96 5.62
CA GLN A 207 -2.68 -7.64 6.59
C GLN A 207 -2.83 -7.01 7.97
N LYS A 208 -2.77 -7.82 9.02
CA LYS A 208 -2.57 -7.31 10.39
C LYS A 208 -1.13 -6.82 10.54
N GLU A 209 -0.96 -5.78 11.35
CA GLU A 209 0.36 -5.27 11.71
C GLU A 209 1.21 -6.32 12.39
N GLN A 210 2.46 -6.40 11.99
CA GLN A 210 3.44 -7.34 12.56
C GLN A 210 4.59 -6.56 13.19
N PRO A 211 5.07 -6.99 14.37
CA PRO A 211 6.21 -6.37 15.01
C PRO A 211 7.47 -6.47 14.15
N ALA A 212 8.21 -5.36 14.08
CA ALA A 212 9.44 -5.26 13.30
C ALA A 212 10.39 -4.23 13.91
N VAL A 213 11.67 -4.31 13.53
CA VAL A 213 12.66 -3.25 13.71
C VAL A 213 12.88 -2.56 12.37
N ALA A 214 12.81 -1.24 12.36
CA ALA A 214 13.13 -0.39 11.23
C ALA A 214 14.54 0.16 11.41
N SER A 215 15.45 -0.13 10.48
CA SER A 215 16.85 0.30 10.52
C SER A 215 17.17 1.09 9.25
N PRO A 216 17.68 2.33 9.35
CA PRO A 216 18.06 3.12 8.18
C PRO A 216 19.29 2.50 7.50
N LEU A 217 19.31 2.49 6.17
CA LEU A 217 20.45 2.10 5.34
C LEU A 217 21.16 3.32 4.76
N ALA A 218 22.44 3.14 4.37
CA ALA A 218 23.31 4.23 3.92
C ALA A 218 22.81 4.94 2.65
N ASP A 219 22.01 4.28 1.82
CA ASP A 219 21.48 4.80 0.55
C ASP A 219 20.11 5.52 0.70
N GLY A 220 19.67 5.76 1.94
CA GLY A 220 18.37 6.35 2.23
C GLY A 220 17.19 5.35 2.17
N CYS A 221 17.48 4.06 1.95
CA CYS A 221 16.53 3.00 2.11
C CYS A 221 16.31 2.65 3.58
N LEU A 222 15.31 1.83 3.86
CA LEU A 222 14.97 1.33 5.17
C LEU A 222 14.94 -0.20 5.14
N LEU A 223 15.67 -0.85 6.04
CA LEU A 223 15.54 -2.27 6.30
C LEU A 223 14.45 -2.49 7.37
N LEU A 224 13.46 -3.29 7.07
CA LEU A 224 12.51 -3.83 8.04
C LEU A 224 12.85 -5.28 8.34
N THR A 225 13.15 -5.57 9.61
CA THR A 225 13.37 -6.91 10.12
C THR A 225 12.20 -7.30 11.01
N PHE A 226 11.40 -8.26 10.58
CA PHE A 226 10.23 -8.73 11.32
C PHE A 226 10.63 -9.79 12.36
N ASP A 227 9.91 -9.83 13.49
CA ASP A 227 10.11 -10.88 14.52
C ASP A 227 9.71 -12.25 13.98
N GLU A 228 8.69 -12.30 13.12
CA GLU A 228 8.22 -13.51 12.46
C GLU A 228 8.24 -13.30 10.95
N ALA A 229 8.65 -14.33 10.20
CA ALA A 229 8.70 -14.25 8.76
C ALA A 229 7.31 -13.96 8.14
N GLN A 230 7.26 -13.02 7.22
CA GLN A 230 6.05 -12.54 6.58
C GLN A 230 5.79 -13.30 5.28
N ARG A 231 4.52 -13.68 5.07
CA ARG A 231 4.13 -14.44 3.89
C ARG A 231 4.11 -13.57 2.63
N ALA A 232 4.92 -13.92 1.67
CA ALA A 232 5.01 -13.37 0.32
C ALA A 232 5.06 -11.84 0.27
N PRO A 233 6.01 -11.16 0.93
CA PRO A 233 6.21 -9.75 0.68
C PRO A 233 6.50 -9.53 -0.81
N ALA A 234 5.98 -8.45 -1.38
CA ALA A 234 6.06 -8.27 -2.83
C ALA A 234 6.67 -6.90 -3.18
N VAL A 235 7.66 -6.91 -4.07
CA VAL A 235 8.25 -5.69 -4.64
C VAL A 235 7.16 -4.86 -5.33
N GLY A 236 7.17 -3.55 -5.08
CA GLY A 236 6.17 -2.61 -5.57
C GLY A 236 4.97 -2.41 -4.64
N GLN A 237 4.79 -3.24 -3.61
CA GLN A 237 3.81 -2.99 -2.55
C GLN A 237 4.33 -1.95 -1.55
N ALA A 238 3.41 -1.32 -0.82
CA ALA A 238 3.77 -0.42 0.26
C ALA A 238 4.12 -1.19 1.53
N ALA A 239 5.12 -0.69 2.27
CA ALA A 239 5.34 -1.01 3.67
C ALA A 239 4.98 0.22 4.50
N VAL A 240 4.02 0.08 5.43
CA VAL A 240 3.53 1.17 6.27
C VAL A 240 3.81 0.85 7.73
N LEU A 241 4.45 1.79 8.42
CA LEU A 241 4.94 1.65 9.78
C LEU A 241 4.01 2.35 10.75
N TYR A 242 3.79 1.74 11.89
CA TYR A 242 2.90 2.22 12.95
C TYR A 242 3.56 2.19 14.33
N ASP A 243 3.26 3.19 15.11
CA ASP A 243 3.45 3.21 16.56
C ASP A 243 2.09 3.43 17.22
N GLY A 244 1.56 2.40 17.88
CA GLY A 244 0.19 2.41 18.38
C GLY A 244 -0.84 2.59 17.27
N ASP A 245 -1.60 3.67 17.31
CA ASP A 245 -2.58 4.07 16.30
C ASP A 245 -2.02 5.07 15.27
N THR A 246 -0.79 5.55 15.48
CA THR A 246 -0.17 6.57 14.65
C THR A 246 0.65 5.96 13.52
N VAL A 247 0.51 6.48 12.31
CA VAL A 247 1.38 6.14 11.17
C VAL A 247 2.71 6.87 11.34
N VAL A 248 3.79 6.10 11.49
CA VAL A 248 5.15 6.65 11.55
C VAL A 248 5.59 7.14 10.18
N GLY A 249 5.27 6.36 9.17
CA GLY A 249 5.59 6.63 7.78
C GLY A 249 5.39 5.39 6.92
N GLY A 250 5.86 5.44 5.69
CA GLY A 250 5.82 4.28 4.81
C GLY A 250 6.55 4.56 3.50
N GLY A 251 6.80 3.51 2.75
CA GLY A 251 7.49 3.56 1.48
C GLY A 251 7.15 2.37 0.59
N THR A 252 7.92 2.19 -0.48
CA THR A 252 7.73 1.12 -1.45
C THR A 252 8.74 0.01 -1.23
N ILE A 253 8.29 -1.24 -1.09
CA ILE A 253 9.17 -2.41 -1.04
C ILE A 253 9.94 -2.50 -2.34
N CYS A 254 11.26 -2.42 -2.30
CA CYS A 254 12.14 -2.51 -3.46
C CYS A 254 12.92 -3.81 -3.54
N ALA A 255 13.14 -4.50 -2.41
CA ALA A 255 13.76 -5.81 -2.38
C ALA A 255 13.25 -6.66 -1.22
N VAL A 256 13.37 -7.97 -1.39
CA VAL A 256 13.11 -8.99 -0.37
C VAL A 256 14.37 -9.86 -0.30
N PRO A 257 15.37 -9.45 0.49
CA PRO A 257 16.64 -10.20 0.61
C PRO A 257 16.40 -11.55 1.27
N ALA A 258 17.22 -12.54 0.93
CA ALA A 258 17.26 -13.79 1.66
C ALA A 258 17.73 -13.54 3.11
N ASP A 259 17.26 -14.35 4.05
CA ASP A 259 17.58 -14.17 5.48
C ASP A 259 19.08 -14.33 5.79
N THR A 260 19.84 -14.94 4.88
CA THR A 260 21.28 -15.15 4.95
C THR A 260 22.12 -14.07 4.27
N GLU A 261 21.52 -13.13 3.57
CA GLU A 261 22.25 -12.04 2.89
C GLU A 261 22.53 -10.89 3.86
N ASP A 262 23.79 -10.45 3.93
CA ASP A 262 24.14 -9.23 4.65
C ASP A 262 23.64 -8.03 3.85
N CYS A 263 22.68 -7.28 4.41
CA CYS A 263 22.20 -6.03 3.85
C CYS A 263 23.18 -4.92 4.25
N VAL A 264 24.24 -4.73 3.46
CA VAL A 264 25.25 -3.66 3.65
C VAL A 264 24.85 -2.43 2.86
#